data_44e92d59fdb2c590dc115c6577ee311f
#
_entry.id   44e92d59fdb2c590dc115c6577ee311f
#
_cell.length_a   1.000
_cell.length_b   1.000
_cell.length_c   1.000
_cell.angle_alpha   90.00
_cell.angle_beta   90.00
_cell.angle_gamma   90.00
#
_symmetry.space_group_name_H-M   'P 1'
#
loop_
_entity.id
_entity.type
_entity.pdbx_description
1 polymer ?
#
loop_
_entity_poly.entity_id
_entity_poly.type
_entity_poly.pdbx_seq_one_letter_code
_entity_poly.pdbx_strand_id
1 'polypeptide(L)'
;GVVSGIAKVVKPVIWFLSFSTNTVLRLLHMKVEAEEEKVTEEEIRMMLDLGGQSGTIDQEEQEWIENVFQFDDISVKEAMTITADIEAFSVEATDEEILQTIRDTGLSRFPVYDEDINDIVGILYTRDFLIDRMSEQHTDLKTLARSAYFVPDTIHADDLFQDMQKKKIHIAIVVDEYGQTAGIITIEDLLEEIVGNIYDEYDPVEAPDIEKLGDNLWRVTGSTYIEDLAEALDIELPDNEDYDTVGGMVFSCLNWIPEDGSQFDVQVNGLNIHVEEIEDRRIEKALIRKLPPEETKEDEKENKEKREKREDKENS
;
A
#
# COMPACT_ATOMS: atom_id res chain seq x y z
N GLY A 1 -36.79 26.85 36.10
CA GLY A 1 -37.83 26.40 36.94
C GLY A 1 -37.61 25.04 37.63
N VAL A 2 -38.33 24.03 37.24
CA VAL A 2 -38.38 22.72 37.96
C VAL A 2 -37.02 22.01 38.02
N VAL A 3 -36.27 22.02 36.91
CA VAL A 3 -34.94 21.39 36.79
C VAL A 3 -33.93 22.02 37.77
N SER A 4 -33.96 23.34 37.93
CA SER A 4 -33.10 24.05 38.90
C SER A 4 -33.43 23.74 40.35
N GLY A 5 -34.70 23.45 40.67
CA GLY A 5 -35.13 23.02 41.99
C GLY A 5 -34.64 21.61 42.32
N ILE A 6 -34.78 20.68 41.40
CA ILE A 6 -34.33 19.30 41.54
C ILE A 6 -32.79 19.27 41.71
N ALA A 7 -32.06 20.04 40.89
CA ALA A 7 -30.61 20.13 40.98
C ALA A 7 -30.08 20.62 42.33
N LYS A 8 -30.83 21.53 43.01
CA LYS A 8 -30.46 22.00 44.34
C LYS A 8 -30.65 20.95 45.44
N VAL A 9 -31.61 20.06 45.27
CA VAL A 9 -31.87 18.97 46.25
C VAL A 9 -30.90 17.80 46.01
N VAL A 10 -30.57 17.52 44.74
CA VAL A 10 -29.72 16.39 44.35
C VAL A 10 -28.22 16.68 44.59
N LYS A 11 -27.77 17.94 44.44
CA LYS A 11 -26.36 18.32 44.67
C LYS A 11 -25.80 17.90 46.04
N PRO A 12 -26.46 18.16 47.20
CA PRO A 12 -25.92 17.75 48.51
C PRO A 12 -25.88 16.23 48.66
N VAL A 13 -26.81 15.50 48.05
CA VAL A 13 -26.82 14.02 48.07
C VAL A 13 -25.64 13.46 47.25
N ILE A 14 -25.40 13.98 46.08
CA ILE A 14 -24.22 13.61 45.27
C ILE A 14 -22.93 13.94 46.02
N TRP A 15 -22.84 15.13 46.62
CA TRP A 15 -21.66 15.53 47.40
C TRP A 15 -21.40 14.59 48.55
N PHE A 16 -22.45 14.23 49.31
CA PHE A 16 -22.33 13.30 50.44
C PHE A 16 -21.89 11.90 49.98
N LEU A 17 -22.47 11.37 48.92
CA LEU A 17 -22.10 10.07 48.35
C LEU A 17 -20.65 10.09 47.84
N SER A 18 -20.24 11.09 47.07
CA SER A 18 -18.87 11.25 46.60
C SER A 18 -17.87 11.39 47.74
N PHE A 19 -18.22 12.18 48.81
CA PHE A 19 -17.36 12.30 49.96
C PHE A 19 -17.21 10.99 50.73
N SER A 20 -18.31 10.25 50.92
CA SER A 20 -18.31 8.92 51.55
C SER A 20 -17.46 7.93 50.78
N THR A 21 -17.67 7.85 49.48
CA THR A 21 -16.91 6.93 48.58
C THR A 21 -15.43 7.28 48.56
N ASN A 22 -15.09 8.56 48.40
CA ASN A 22 -13.69 9.00 48.40
C ASN A 22 -13.00 8.76 49.77
N THR A 23 -13.74 8.86 50.87
CA THR A 23 -13.20 8.57 52.22
C THR A 23 -12.90 7.08 52.35
N VAL A 24 -13.79 6.21 51.89
CA VAL A 24 -13.59 4.75 51.92
C VAL A 24 -12.42 4.35 51.03
N LEU A 25 -12.33 4.89 49.83
CA LEU A 25 -11.23 4.61 48.87
C LEU A 25 -9.87 5.05 49.42
N ARG A 26 -9.81 6.24 50.12
CA ARG A 26 -8.59 6.70 50.78
C ARG A 26 -8.20 5.79 51.96
N LEU A 27 -9.19 5.28 52.71
CA LEU A 27 -8.94 4.36 53.83
C LEU A 27 -8.39 3.01 53.35
N LEU A 28 -8.78 2.59 52.14
CA LEU A 28 -8.29 1.38 51.46
C LEU A 28 -6.99 1.60 50.70
N HIS A 29 -6.36 2.79 50.81
CA HIS A 29 -5.16 3.17 50.06
C HIS A 29 -5.30 3.06 48.54
N MET A 30 -6.52 3.08 47.98
CA MET A 30 -6.76 3.16 46.55
C MET A 30 -6.64 4.63 46.12
N LYS A 31 -5.86 4.90 45.10
CA LYS A 31 -5.77 6.24 44.50
C LYS A 31 -7.12 6.63 43.93
N VAL A 32 -7.69 7.74 44.43
CA VAL A 32 -8.87 8.40 43.87
C VAL A 32 -8.36 9.40 42.83
N GLU A 33 -7.66 8.92 41.84
CA GLU A 33 -7.50 9.66 40.60
C GLU A 33 -8.72 9.26 39.77
N ALA A 34 -9.58 10.24 39.43
CA ALA A 34 -10.38 10.12 38.24
C ALA A 34 -9.33 10.01 37.14
N GLU A 35 -9.05 8.79 36.69
CA GLU A 35 -8.42 8.63 35.39
C GLU A 35 -9.35 9.41 34.45
N GLU A 36 -8.86 10.53 33.93
CA GLU A 36 -9.43 11.11 32.72
C GLU A 36 -9.43 9.93 31.78
N GLU A 37 -10.60 9.44 31.40
CA GLU A 37 -10.75 8.43 30.34
C GLU A 37 -10.06 9.03 29.11
N LYS A 38 -8.78 8.72 28.96
CA LYS A 38 -8.06 9.05 27.74
C LYS A 38 -8.66 8.14 26.69
N VAL A 39 -9.33 8.73 25.73
CA VAL A 39 -9.80 8.02 24.56
C VAL A 39 -8.58 7.35 23.93
N THR A 40 -8.61 6.05 23.79
CA THR A 40 -7.54 5.28 23.16
C THR A 40 -7.71 5.29 21.64
N GLU A 41 -6.66 4.93 20.93
CA GLU A 41 -6.70 4.80 19.48
C GLU A 41 -7.73 3.75 19.05
N GLU A 42 -7.80 2.62 19.77
CA GLU A 42 -8.78 1.57 19.52
C GLU A 42 -10.22 2.07 19.68
N GLU A 43 -10.48 2.98 20.64
CA GLU A 43 -11.81 3.58 20.79
C GLU A 43 -12.15 4.51 19.62
N ILE A 44 -11.13 5.23 19.09
CA ILE A 44 -11.33 6.08 17.89
C ILE A 44 -11.60 5.20 16.67
N ARG A 45 -10.82 4.12 16.44
CA ARG A 45 -11.05 3.15 15.36
C ARG A 45 -12.45 2.54 15.41
N MET A 46 -12.91 2.15 16.61
CA MET A 46 -14.29 1.66 16.78
C MET A 46 -15.36 2.72 16.44
N MET A 47 -15.11 4.00 16.74
CA MET A 47 -16.02 5.09 16.33
C MET A 47 -16.02 5.30 14.81
N LEU A 48 -14.88 5.14 14.15
CA LEU A 48 -14.76 5.21 12.69
C LEU A 48 -15.55 4.09 12.02
N ASP A 49 -15.43 2.85 12.49
CA ASP A 49 -16.18 1.71 11.98
C ASP A 49 -17.70 1.93 12.08
N LEU A 50 -18.16 2.46 13.22
CA LEU A 50 -19.57 2.82 13.40
C LEU A 50 -19.99 3.96 12.47
N GLY A 51 -19.10 4.92 12.20
CA GLY A 51 -19.30 6.01 11.25
C GLY A 51 -19.48 5.50 9.82
N GLY A 52 -18.61 4.59 9.39
CA GLY A 52 -18.67 3.92 8.09
C GLY A 52 -19.96 3.10 7.92
N GLN A 53 -20.29 2.24 8.91
CA GLN A 53 -21.54 1.45 8.89
C GLN A 53 -22.82 2.31 8.83
N SER A 54 -22.79 3.50 9.42
CA SER A 54 -23.93 4.43 9.39
C SER A 54 -23.98 5.28 8.12
N GLY A 55 -22.97 5.21 7.24
CA GLY A 55 -22.82 6.04 6.05
C GLY A 55 -22.56 7.53 6.34
N THR A 56 -22.04 7.85 7.54
CA THR A 56 -21.69 9.21 7.95
C THR A 56 -20.25 9.56 7.51
N ILE A 57 -19.41 8.57 7.41
CA ILE A 57 -18.01 8.62 6.92
C ILE A 57 -17.99 7.71 5.70
N ASP A 58 -17.45 8.17 4.58
CA ASP A 58 -17.29 7.31 3.42
C ASP A 58 -16.06 6.41 3.55
N GLN A 59 -15.91 5.45 2.65
CA GLN A 59 -14.87 4.44 2.73
C GLN A 59 -13.47 5.05 2.54
N GLU A 60 -13.33 6.02 1.64
CA GLU A 60 -12.05 6.72 1.39
C GLU A 60 -11.64 7.56 2.61
N GLU A 61 -12.59 8.26 3.24
CA GLU A 61 -12.36 9.04 4.46
C GLU A 61 -11.92 8.13 5.62
N GLN A 62 -12.51 6.93 5.74
CA GLN A 62 -12.15 5.96 6.76
C GLN A 62 -10.72 5.43 6.52
N GLU A 63 -10.38 5.09 5.30
CA GLU A 63 -9.06 4.61 4.90
C GLU A 63 -7.96 5.66 5.18
N TRP A 64 -8.17 6.91 4.80
CA TRP A 64 -7.21 7.99 5.11
C TRP A 64 -6.95 8.15 6.60
N ILE A 65 -8.01 8.05 7.43
CA ILE A 65 -7.83 8.17 8.90
C ILE A 65 -7.06 6.95 9.43
N GLU A 66 -7.30 5.76 8.89
CA GLU A 66 -6.58 4.55 9.26
C GLU A 66 -5.10 4.63 8.87
N ASN A 67 -4.80 5.10 7.65
CA ASN A 67 -3.45 5.35 7.17
C ASN A 67 -2.71 6.38 8.03
N VAL A 68 -3.39 7.42 8.51
CA VAL A 68 -2.79 8.38 9.46
C VAL A 68 -2.37 7.71 10.78
N PHE A 69 -3.14 6.73 11.28
CA PHE A 69 -2.75 5.98 12.48
C PHE A 69 -1.59 5.00 12.22
N GLN A 70 -1.46 4.49 11.00
CA GLN A 70 -0.36 3.60 10.64
C GLN A 70 0.92 4.37 10.34
N PHE A 71 0.81 5.63 9.92
CA PHE A 71 1.92 6.44 9.43
C PHE A 71 3.04 6.67 10.45
N ASP A 72 2.73 6.72 11.75
CA ASP A 72 3.73 6.83 12.82
C ASP A 72 4.43 5.49 13.15
N ASP A 73 3.87 4.37 12.69
CA ASP A 73 4.49 3.04 12.84
C ASP A 73 5.35 2.64 11.61
N ILE A 74 5.14 3.27 10.44
CA ILE A 74 5.88 2.96 9.20
C ILE A 74 7.32 3.46 9.30
N SER A 75 8.29 2.61 8.96
CA SER A 75 9.69 3.01 8.82
C SER A 75 9.97 3.60 7.43
N VAL A 76 10.94 4.52 7.34
CA VAL A 76 11.40 5.08 6.06
C VAL A 76 11.83 3.99 5.08
N LYS A 77 12.35 2.87 5.58
CA LYS A 77 12.73 1.72 4.77
C LYS A 77 11.55 1.11 3.99
N GLU A 78 10.35 1.18 4.54
CA GLU A 78 9.14 0.63 3.91
C GLU A 78 8.58 1.54 2.83
N ALA A 79 8.73 2.87 3.00
CA ALA A 79 8.20 3.89 2.09
C ALA A 79 9.21 4.42 1.05
N MET A 80 10.50 4.05 1.14
CA MET A 80 11.54 4.58 0.27
C MET A 80 11.57 3.93 -1.12
N THR A 81 12.00 4.67 -2.13
CA THR A 81 12.47 4.11 -3.41
C THR A 81 13.83 3.45 -3.17
N ILE A 82 13.97 2.16 -3.45
CA ILE A 82 15.19 1.39 -3.23
C ILE A 82 16.28 1.79 -4.22
N THR A 83 17.55 1.52 -3.88
CA THR A 83 18.72 1.92 -4.69
C THR A 83 18.68 1.42 -6.13
N ALA A 84 18.07 0.26 -6.39
CA ALA A 84 17.94 -0.32 -7.74
C ALA A 84 17.10 0.53 -8.70
N ASP A 85 16.13 1.27 -8.14
CA ASP A 85 15.14 2.04 -8.89
C ASP A 85 15.45 3.55 -8.88
N ILE A 86 16.61 3.96 -8.34
CA ILE A 86 17.03 5.36 -8.29
C ILE A 86 17.58 5.81 -9.63
N GLU A 87 16.98 6.83 -10.20
CA GLU A 87 17.56 7.61 -11.28
C GLU A 87 18.58 8.62 -10.73
N ALA A 88 19.87 8.42 -10.99
CA ALA A 88 20.95 9.23 -10.46
C ALA A 88 22.03 9.52 -11.54
N PHE A 89 22.80 10.57 -11.36
CA PHE A 89 23.87 10.94 -12.28
C PHE A 89 25.27 10.84 -11.64
N SER A 90 26.23 10.33 -12.41
CA SER A 90 27.64 10.54 -12.07
C SER A 90 28.02 12.01 -12.21
N VAL A 91 28.98 12.50 -11.44
CA VAL A 91 29.55 13.84 -11.62
C VAL A 91 30.14 14.06 -13.01
N GLU A 92 30.48 12.97 -13.72
CA GLU A 92 31.02 12.98 -15.08
C GLU A 92 29.94 12.84 -16.17
N ALA A 93 28.66 12.76 -15.81
CA ALA A 93 27.56 12.60 -16.76
C ALA A 93 27.51 13.75 -17.76
N THR A 94 27.21 13.41 -19.01
CA THR A 94 27.12 14.42 -20.07
C THR A 94 25.78 15.17 -20.04
N ASP A 95 25.78 16.38 -20.57
CA ASP A 95 24.56 17.19 -20.63
C ASP A 95 23.46 16.48 -21.46
N GLU A 96 23.84 15.72 -22.50
CA GLU A 96 22.92 14.97 -23.34
C GLU A 96 22.22 13.84 -22.54
N GLU A 97 22.98 13.09 -21.74
CA GLU A 97 22.44 12.03 -20.87
C GLU A 97 21.45 12.61 -19.86
N ILE A 98 21.82 13.69 -19.20
CA ILE A 98 20.97 14.35 -18.19
C ILE A 98 19.68 14.86 -18.84
N LEU A 99 19.78 15.54 -20.01
CA LEU A 99 18.62 16.04 -20.72
C LEU A 99 17.70 14.93 -21.22
N GLN A 100 18.26 13.80 -21.61
CA GLN A 100 17.47 12.65 -22.05
C GLN A 100 16.72 12.05 -20.87
N THR A 101 17.40 11.76 -19.75
CA THR A 101 16.77 11.23 -18.54
C THR A 101 15.66 12.17 -18.01
N ILE A 102 15.94 13.48 -17.95
CA ILE A 102 14.90 14.46 -17.55
C ILE A 102 13.67 14.40 -18.45
N ARG A 103 13.87 14.19 -19.77
CA ARG A 103 12.76 14.11 -20.73
C ARG A 103 11.96 12.81 -20.57
N ASP A 104 12.65 11.72 -20.35
CA ASP A 104 12.07 10.39 -20.27
C ASP A 104 11.31 10.16 -18.95
N THR A 105 11.88 10.67 -17.83
CA THR A 105 11.32 10.47 -16.48
C THR A 105 10.42 11.61 -15.99
N GLY A 106 10.62 12.83 -16.48
CA GLY A 106 9.92 14.02 -15.97
C GLY A 106 10.35 14.45 -14.56
N LEU A 107 11.29 13.77 -13.93
CA LEU A 107 11.68 14.01 -12.55
C LEU A 107 12.34 15.38 -12.34
N SER A 108 12.15 15.95 -11.17
CA SER A 108 12.61 17.29 -10.82
C SER A 108 13.93 17.31 -10.04
N ARG A 109 14.33 16.20 -9.44
CA ARG A 109 15.50 16.09 -8.55
C ARG A 109 16.16 14.74 -8.76
N PHE A 110 17.49 14.77 -8.88
CA PHE A 110 18.30 13.58 -9.09
C PHE A 110 19.48 13.57 -8.13
N PRO A 111 19.77 12.45 -7.43
CA PRO A 111 21.03 12.29 -6.73
C PRO A 111 22.22 12.38 -7.69
N VAL A 112 23.31 12.99 -7.24
CA VAL A 112 24.58 13.04 -7.96
C VAL A 112 25.64 12.33 -7.13
N TYR A 113 26.36 11.38 -7.73
CA TYR A 113 27.37 10.58 -7.07
C TYR A 113 28.76 10.74 -7.72
N ASP A 114 29.83 10.50 -6.97
CA ASP A 114 31.22 10.59 -7.46
C ASP A 114 31.67 9.23 -8.02
N GLU A 115 32.02 8.28 -7.18
CA GLU A 115 32.54 6.97 -7.62
C GLU A 115 31.41 5.97 -7.91
N ASP A 116 30.48 5.84 -6.98
CA ASP A 116 29.28 4.98 -7.11
C ASP A 116 28.08 5.57 -6.36
N ILE A 117 26.94 4.89 -6.40
CA ILE A 117 25.69 5.34 -5.79
C ILE A 117 25.78 5.48 -4.26
N ASN A 118 26.80 4.89 -3.60
CA ASN A 118 27.03 5.06 -2.18
C ASN A 118 27.80 6.34 -1.85
N ASP A 119 28.41 6.99 -2.86
CA ASP A 119 29.14 8.26 -2.68
C ASP A 119 28.32 9.44 -3.25
N ILE A 120 27.15 9.70 -2.67
CA ILE A 120 26.29 10.80 -3.07
C ILE A 120 26.91 12.13 -2.65
N VAL A 121 27.23 12.98 -3.61
CA VAL A 121 27.82 14.32 -3.40
C VAL A 121 26.77 15.42 -3.29
N GLY A 122 25.54 15.20 -3.80
CA GLY A 122 24.47 16.19 -3.72
C GLY A 122 23.23 15.81 -4.52
N ILE A 123 22.31 16.76 -4.62
CA ILE A 123 21.07 16.64 -5.40
C ILE A 123 21.07 17.68 -6.52
N LEU A 124 20.97 17.21 -7.75
CA LEU A 124 20.77 18.06 -8.93
C LEU A 124 19.27 18.40 -9.06
N TYR A 125 18.98 19.68 -9.15
CA TYR A 125 17.64 20.15 -9.46
C TYR A 125 17.55 20.42 -10.97
N THR A 126 16.62 19.78 -11.65
CA THR A 126 16.37 19.97 -13.10
C THR A 126 16.28 21.43 -13.49
N ARG A 127 15.59 22.24 -12.69
CA ARG A 127 15.46 23.67 -12.93
C ARG A 127 16.80 24.39 -12.91
N ASP A 128 17.65 24.11 -11.92
CA ASP A 128 18.94 24.78 -11.76
C ASP A 128 19.87 24.37 -12.91
N PHE A 129 19.85 23.09 -13.28
CA PHE A 129 20.58 22.57 -14.42
C PHE A 129 20.18 23.25 -15.74
N LEU A 130 18.89 23.31 -16.03
CA LEU A 130 18.40 23.96 -17.26
C LEU A 130 18.76 25.45 -17.33
N ILE A 131 18.63 26.17 -16.21
CA ILE A 131 19.02 27.60 -16.14
C ILE A 131 20.53 27.77 -16.37
N ASP A 132 21.37 26.93 -15.76
CA ASP A 132 22.82 26.97 -15.93
C ASP A 132 23.20 26.72 -17.41
N ARG A 133 22.63 25.70 -18.04
CA ARG A 133 22.88 25.34 -19.44
C ARG A 133 22.33 26.36 -20.46
N MET A 134 21.36 27.17 -20.07
CA MET A 134 20.90 28.31 -20.87
C MET A 134 21.80 29.53 -20.72
N SER A 135 22.70 29.55 -19.74
CA SER A 135 23.68 30.62 -19.55
C SER A 135 24.97 30.35 -20.33
N GLU A 136 25.83 31.36 -20.48
CA GLU A 136 27.17 31.19 -21.09
C GLU A 136 28.17 30.48 -20.14
N GLN A 137 27.82 30.33 -18.87
CA GLN A 137 28.64 29.70 -17.84
C GLN A 137 28.12 28.27 -17.59
N HIS A 138 28.86 27.27 -18.04
CA HIS A 138 28.57 25.88 -17.76
C HIS A 138 29.30 25.46 -16.47
N THR A 139 28.54 25.40 -15.38
CA THR A 139 29.05 24.96 -14.06
C THR A 139 29.15 23.44 -14.05
N ASP A 140 30.19 22.90 -13.42
CA ASP A 140 30.31 21.45 -13.23
C ASP A 140 29.19 20.92 -12.32
N LEU A 141 28.80 19.64 -12.50
CA LEU A 141 27.66 19.06 -11.79
C LEU A 141 27.88 19.01 -10.29
N LYS A 142 29.11 18.76 -9.83
CA LYS A 142 29.44 18.73 -8.41
C LYS A 142 29.22 20.06 -7.70
N THR A 143 29.48 21.16 -8.41
CA THR A 143 29.24 22.51 -7.89
C THR A 143 27.77 22.92 -8.01
N LEU A 144 27.07 22.46 -9.04
CA LEU A 144 25.66 22.76 -9.28
C LEU A 144 24.74 21.98 -8.33
N ALA A 145 25.14 20.76 -7.95
CA ALA A 145 24.40 19.94 -7.02
C ALA A 145 24.32 20.61 -5.63
N ARG A 146 23.12 20.61 -5.06
CA ARG A 146 22.88 21.10 -3.70
C ARG A 146 23.22 20.00 -2.70
N SER A 147 23.57 20.39 -1.45
CA SER A 147 23.87 19.43 -0.39
C SER A 147 22.72 18.43 -0.20
N ALA A 148 23.03 17.15 -0.21
CA ALA A 148 22.08 16.09 0.11
C ALA A 148 21.77 16.08 1.62
N TYR A 149 20.57 15.63 1.95
CA TYR A 149 20.13 15.36 3.31
C TYR A 149 20.06 13.86 3.52
N PHE A 150 20.83 13.36 4.49
CA PHE A 150 20.93 11.92 4.78
C PHE A 150 20.14 11.57 6.03
N VAL A 151 19.45 10.45 5.97
CA VAL A 151 18.63 9.92 7.07
C VAL A 151 18.85 8.39 7.20
N PRO A 152 18.79 7.81 8.41
CA PRO A 152 18.82 6.36 8.57
C PRO A 152 17.51 5.73 8.10
N ASP A 153 17.58 4.51 7.58
CA ASP A 153 16.42 3.72 7.13
C ASP A 153 15.46 3.33 8.25
N THR A 154 15.92 3.40 9.51
CA THR A 154 15.16 3.05 10.72
C THR A 154 14.33 4.20 11.31
N ILE A 155 14.42 5.42 10.77
CA ILE A 155 13.59 6.53 11.25
C ILE A 155 12.14 6.31 10.85
N HIS A 156 11.19 6.74 11.71
CA HIS A 156 9.77 6.68 11.37
C HIS A 156 9.37 7.75 10.36
N ALA A 157 8.39 7.42 9.52
CA ALA A 157 7.93 8.27 8.43
C ALA A 157 7.39 9.62 8.92
N ASP A 158 6.65 9.64 10.03
CA ASP A 158 6.09 10.85 10.65
C ASP A 158 7.18 11.81 11.15
N ASP A 159 8.21 11.28 11.83
CA ASP A 159 9.36 12.04 12.32
C ASP A 159 10.14 12.66 11.14
N LEU A 160 10.38 11.87 10.09
CA LEU A 160 11.06 12.35 8.89
C LEU A 160 10.24 13.42 8.17
N PHE A 161 8.94 13.19 8.00
CA PHE A 161 8.04 14.14 7.35
C PHE A 161 8.07 15.52 8.06
N GLN A 162 7.95 15.51 9.39
CA GLN A 162 8.03 16.74 10.18
C GLN A 162 9.37 17.44 10.05
N ASP A 163 10.48 16.70 10.01
CA ASP A 163 11.81 17.25 9.90
C ASP A 163 12.09 17.83 8.51
N MET A 164 11.71 17.11 7.44
CA MET A 164 11.78 17.58 6.06
C MET A 164 10.95 18.85 5.86
N GLN A 165 9.73 18.89 6.41
CA GLN A 165 8.86 20.07 6.34
C GLN A 165 9.49 21.28 7.05
N LYS A 166 10.03 21.12 8.26
CA LYS A 166 10.72 22.19 9.01
C LYS A 166 11.94 22.71 8.27
N LYS A 167 12.71 21.84 7.65
CA LYS A 167 13.93 22.16 6.90
C LYS A 167 13.67 22.61 5.47
N LYS A 168 12.43 22.45 4.97
CA LYS A 168 12.02 22.71 3.57
C LYS A 168 12.83 21.87 2.56
N ILE A 169 13.05 20.63 2.90
CA ILE A 169 13.71 19.60 2.10
C ILE A 169 12.63 18.72 1.48
N HIS A 170 12.76 18.40 0.21
CA HIS A 170 11.78 17.59 -0.53
C HIS A 170 12.28 16.20 -0.90
N ILE A 171 13.57 15.93 -0.75
CA ILE A 171 14.19 14.64 -1.03
C ILE A 171 15.30 14.38 0.00
N ALA A 172 15.35 13.18 0.53
CA ALA A 172 16.40 12.70 1.42
C ALA A 172 17.05 11.43 0.86
N ILE A 173 18.32 11.26 1.14
CA ILE A 173 19.06 10.02 0.87
C ILE A 173 18.95 9.14 2.10
N VAL A 174 18.48 7.94 1.91
CA VAL A 174 18.32 6.94 2.99
C VAL A 174 19.58 6.09 3.05
N VAL A 175 20.14 5.93 4.24
CA VAL A 175 21.35 5.15 4.46
C VAL A 175 21.09 4.02 5.46
N ASP A 176 21.72 2.88 5.20
CA ASP A 176 21.68 1.71 6.07
C ASP A 176 22.64 1.86 7.28
N GLU A 177 22.71 0.83 8.13
CA GLU A 177 23.57 0.75 9.31
C GLU A 177 25.08 0.72 8.98
N TYR A 178 25.45 0.46 7.73
CA TYR A 178 26.82 0.47 7.24
C TYR A 178 27.20 1.80 6.58
N GLY A 179 26.25 2.73 6.43
CA GLY A 179 26.43 4.00 5.76
C GLY A 179 26.37 3.90 4.24
N GLN A 180 25.83 2.81 3.69
CA GLN A 180 25.58 2.66 2.26
C GLN A 180 24.22 3.26 1.90
N THR A 181 24.05 3.72 0.67
CA THR A 181 22.77 4.23 0.17
C THR A 181 21.78 3.07 0.02
N ALA A 182 20.78 3.05 0.89
CA ALA A 182 19.66 2.09 0.83
C ALA A 182 18.60 2.52 -0.17
N GLY A 183 18.37 3.84 -0.30
CA GLY A 183 17.33 4.38 -1.14
C GLY A 183 17.28 5.90 -1.13
N ILE A 184 16.21 6.43 -1.67
CA ILE A 184 15.78 7.83 -1.53
C ILE A 184 14.35 7.88 -1.04
N ILE A 185 13.97 8.99 -0.44
CA ILE A 185 12.59 9.24 -0.04
C ILE A 185 12.24 10.71 -0.26
N THR A 186 11.06 10.97 -0.75
CA THR A 186 10.53 12.31 -1.00
C THR A 186 9.39 12.65 -0.02
N ILE A 187 9.00 13.93 0.03
CA ILE A 187 7.78 14.32 0.78
C ILE A 187 6.53 13.73 0.11
N GLU A 188 6.59 13.60 -1.20
CA GLU A 188 5.56 13.02 -2.03
C GLU A 188 5.30 11.56 -1.63
N ASP A 189 6.34 10.73 -1.49
CA ASP A 189 6.26 9.32 -1.03
C ASP A 189 5.66 9.22 0.39
N LEU A 190 6.11 10.09 1.31
CA LEU A 190 5.58 10.13 2.67
C LEU A 190 4.10 10.56 2.73
N LEU A 191 3.63 11.38 1.80
CA LEU A 191 2.21 11.75 1.70
C LEU A 191 1.38 10.62 1.08
N GLU A 192 1.95 9.86 0.16
CA GLU A 192 1.32 8.71 -0.46
C GLU A 192 0.93 7.64 0.58
N GLU A 193 1.76 7.42 1.61
CA GLU A 193 1.43 6.53 2.72
C GLU A 193 0.15 6.93 3.49
N ILE A 194 -0.21 8.22 3.47
CA ILE A 194 -1.42 8.71 4.15
C ILE A 194 -2.62 8.71 3.21
N VAL A 195 -2.43 9.22 1.98
CA VAL A 195 -3.53 9.52 1.06
C VAL A 195 -3.81 8.34 0.12
N GLY A 196 -2.87 7.39 0.02
CA GLY A 196 -2.87 6.37 -1.02
C GLY A 196 -2.42 6.96 -2.37
N ASN A 197 -2.46 6.17 -3.42
CA ASN A 197 -2.05 6.63 -4.75
C ASN A 197 -2.82 7.89 -5.17
N ILE A 198 -2.10 9.01 -5.22
CA ILE A 198 -2.64 10.27 -5.76
C ILE A 198 -2.48 10.18 -7.28
N TYR A 199 -3.53 9.77 -7.96
CA TYR A 199 -3.55 9.76 -9.44
C TYR A 199 -3.39 11.19 -9.97
N ASP A 200 -2.38 11.42 -10.80
CA ASP A 200 -2.24 12.68 -11.57
C ASP A 200 -3.29 12.71 -12.70
N GLU A 201 -3.73 13.91 -13.09
CA GLU A 201 -4.66 14.11 -14.23
C GLU A 201 -4.12 13.51 -15.56
N TYR A 202 -2.84 13.16 -15.60
CA TYR A 202 -2.13 12.59 -16.76
C TYR A 202 -1.76 11.13 -16.58
N ASP A 203 -1.99 10.54 -15.40
CA ASP A 203 -1.77 9.11 -15.21
C ASP A 203 -2.73 8.34 -16.11
N PRO A 204 -2.25 7.36 -16.86
CA PRO A 204 -3.16 6.48 -17.57
C PRO A 204 -4.10 5.88 -16.54
N VAL A 205 -5.41 5.99 -16.79
CA VAL A 205 -6.43 5.35 -15.93
C VAL A 205 -5.99 3.89 -15.76
N GLU A 206 -5.46 3.55 -14.60
CA GLU A 206 -5.11 2.17 -14.30
C GLU A 206 -6.35 1.34 -14.53
N ALA A 207 -6.21 0.30 -15.32
CA ALA A 207 -7.30 -0.63 -15.51
C ALA A 207 -7.65 -1.20 -14.12
N PRO A 208 -8.94 -1.31 -13.77
CA PRO A 208 -9.31 -1.84 -12.46
C PRO A 208 -8.63 -3.20 -12.27
N ASP A 209 -8.16 -3.47 -11.07
CA ASP A 209 -7.46 -4.71 -10.72
C ASP A 209 -8.21 -5.96 -11.20
N ILE A 210 -9.53 -5.88 -11.27
CA ILE A 210 -10.41 -6.92 -11.82
C ILE A 210 -11.38 -6.28 -12.84
N GLU A 211 -11.17 -6.57 -14.11
CA GLU A 211 -12.05 -6.14 -15.20
C GLU A 211 -12.83 -7.33 -15.76
N LYS A 212 -14.16 -7.30 -15.67
CA LYS A 212 -15.00 -8.33 -16.28
C LYS A 212 -15.16 -8.12 -17.78
N LEU A 213 -14.49 -8.93 -18.60
CA LEU A 213 -14.53 -8.85 -20.07
C LEU A 213 -15.70 -9.63 -20.70
N GLY A 214 -16.31 -10.56 -19.96
CA GLY A 214 -17.39 -11.41 -20.50
C GLY A 214 -18.05 -12.28 -19.41
N ASP A 215 -18.99 -13.15 -19.80
CA ASP A 215 -19.74 -13.98 -18.87
C ASP A 215 -18.86 -14.92 -18.04
N ASN A 216 -17.69 -15.31 -18.56
CA ASN A 216 -16.74 -16.20 -17.88
C ASN A 216 -15.31 -15.81 -18.20
N LEU A 217 -15.02 -14.52 -18.29
CA LEU A 217 -13.69 -14.00 -18.61
C LEU A 217 -13.45 -12.70 -17.85
N TRP A 218 -12.36 -12.67 -17.10
CA TRP A 218 -11.89 -11.51 -16.33
C TRP A 218 -10.43 -11.24 -16.68
N ARG A 219 -10.07 -9.97 -16.79
CA ARG A 219 -8.67 -9.52 -16.77
C ARG A 219 -8.36 -9.10 -15.33
N VAL A 220 -7.23 -9.54 -14.82
CA VAL A 220 -6.84 -9.31 -13.43
C VAL A 220 -5.37 -8.94 -13.37
N THR A 221 -5.00 -8.02 -12.48
CA THR A 221 -3.59 -7.73 -12.20
C THR A 221 -2.97 -8.81 -11.32
N GLY A 222 -1.67 -9.00 -11.39
CA GLY A 222 -0.98 -10.00 -10.56
C GLY A 222 -0.93 -9.64 -9.08
N SER A 223 -1.07 -8.36 -8.76
CA SER A 223 -1.12 -7.81 -7.39
C SER A 223 -2.47 -8.01 -6.70
N THR A 224 -3.54 -8.33 -7.44
CA THR A 224 -4.88 -8.57 -6.91
C THR A 224 -4.87 -9.62 -5.80
N TYR A 225 -5.46 -9.32 -4.65
CA TYR A 225 -5.62 -10.27 -3.56
C TYR A 225 -6.57 -11.42 -3.93
N ILE A 226 -6.28 -12.60 -3.40
CA ILE A 226 -7.08 -13.81 -3.66
C ILE A 226 -8.52 -13.67 -3.14
N GLU A 227 -8.71 -12.96 -2.04
CA GLU A 227 -10.01 -12.68 -1.45
C GLU A 227 -10.87 -11.84 -2.40
N ASP A 228 -10.32 -10.77 -2.98
CA ASP A 228 -11.00 -9.89 -3.93
C ASP A 228 -11.34 -10.64 -5.23
N LEU A 229 -10.42 -11.49 -5.70
CA LEU A 229 -10.67 -12.36 -6.84
C LEU A 229 -11.82 -13.33 -6.55
N ALA A 230 -11.83 -13.97 -5.39
CA ALA A 230 -12.86 -14.91 -4.98
C ALA A 230 -14.25 -14.25 -4.94
N GLU A 231 -14.34 -13.04 -4.37
CA GLU A 231 -15.56 -12.24 -4.34
C GLU A 231 -16.02 -11.84 -5.75
N ALA A 232 -15.12 -11.30 -6.57
CA ALA A 232 -15.45 -10.85 -7.93
C ALA A 232 -15.89 -12.01 -8.86
N LEU A 233 -15.35 -13.19 -8.63
CA LEU A 233 -15.69 -14.39 -9.38
C LEU A 233 -16.87 -15.17 -8.77
N ASP A 234 -17.35 -14.84 -7.57
CA ASP A 234 -18.37 -15.60 -6.82
C ASP A 234 -17.97 -17.08 -6.72
N ILE A 235 -16.79 -17.36 -6.13
CA ILE A 235 -16.22 -18.70 -5.91
C ILE A 235 -15.58 -18.78 -4.52
N GLU A 236 -15.49 -19.99 -3.98
CA GLU A 236 -14.68 -20.28 -2.81
C GLU A 236 -13.28 -20.74 -3.27
N LEU A 237 -12.25 -20.01 -2.90
CA LEU A 237 -10.85 -20.42 -3.08
C LEU A 237 -10.34 -21.01 -1.75
N PRO A 238 -9.47 -22.03 -1.78
CA PRO A 238 -8.91 -22.58 -0.56
C PRO A 238 -7.96 -21.58 0.07
N ASP A 239 -8.06 -21.41 1.38
CA ASP A 239 -7.07 -20.69 2.17
C ASP A 239 -5.70 -21.36 1.99
N ASN A 240 -4.73 -20.58 1.55
CA ASN A 240 -3.36 -21.05 1.39
C ASN A 240 -2.41 -20.06 2.06
N GLU A 241 -1.58 -20.57 2.98
CA GLU A 241 -0.58 -19.78 3.71
C GLU A 241 0.64 -19.40 2.84
N ASP A 242 0.74 -19.93 1.61
CA ASP A 242 1.91 -19.75 0.75
C ASP A 242 1.81 -18.54 -0.18
N TYR A 243 0.60 -17.97 -0.38
CA TYR A 243 0.39 -16.81 -1.26
C TYR A 243 -0.91 -16.07 -0.96
N ASP A 244 -0.87 -14.73 -1.11
CA ASP A 244 -2.01 -13.84 -0.87
C ASP A 244 -2.54 -13.20 -2.16
N THR A 245 -1.76 -13.24 -3.27
CA THR A 245 -2.08 -12.57 -4.53
C THR A 245 -2.22 -13.55 -5.70
N VAL A 246 -2.86 -13.10 -6.78
CA VAL A 246 -2.99 -13.85 -8.04
C VAL A 246 -1.62 -14.22 -8.61
N GLY A 247 -0.67 -13.28 -8.60
CA GLY A 247 0.70 -13.53 -9.03
C GLY A 247 1.37 -14.61 -8.21
N GLY A 248 1.27 -14.54 -6.87
CA GLY A 248 1.75 -15.55 -5.95
C GLY A 248 1.14 -16.93 -6.21
N MET A 249 -0.19 -16.99 -6.42
CA MET A 249 -0.89 -18.23 -6.76
C MET A 249 -0.36 -18.85 -8.06
N VAL A 250 -0.14 -18.04 -9.10
CA VAL A 250 0.43 -18.54 -10.37
C VAL A 250 1.86 -19.02 -10.17
N PHE A 251 2.71 -18.25 -9.51
CA PHE A 251 4.09 -18.63 -9.24
C PHE A 251 4.21 -19.91 -8.39
N SER A 252 3.30 -20.14 -7.45
CA SER A 252 3.28 -21.37 -6.64
C SER A 252 3.10 -22.63 -7.48
N CYS A 253 2.51 -22.53 -8.67
CA CYS A 253 2.30 -23.63 -9.61
C CYS A 253 3.48 -23.88 -10.54
N LEU A 254 4.46 -22.96 -10.58
CA LEU A 254 5.59 -23.04 -11.51
C LEU A 254 6.81 -23.68 -10.85
N ASN A 255 7.54 -24.48 -11.64
CA ASN A 255 8.84 -25.03 -11.25
C ASN A 255 10.04 -24.23 -11.81
N TRP A 256 9.74 -23.11 -12.42
CA TRP A 256 10.70 -22.23 -13.13
C TRP A 256 10.28 -20.78 -12.98
N ILE A 257 11.22 -19.86 -13.12
CA ILE A 257 10.95 -18.42 -13.09
C ILE A 257 10.77 -17.97 -14.54
N PRO A 258 9.59 -17.43 -14.92
CA PRO A 258 9.37 -16.91 -16.26
C PRO A 258 10.25 -15.68 -16.53
N GLU A 259 10.65 -15.51 -17.80
CA GLU A 259 11.32 -14.30 -18.26
C GLU A 259 10.27 -13.23 -18.61
N ASP A 260 10.65 -11.96 -18.56
CA ASP A 260 9.79 -10.84 -18.93
C ASP A 260 9.26 -11.00 -20.35
N GLY A 261 8.00 -10.64 -20.56
CA GLY A 261 7.31 -10.83 -21.83
C GLY A 261 6.86 -12.27 -22.13
N SER A 262 7.08 -13.23 -21.21
CA SER A 262 6.59 -14.60 -21.36
C SER A 262 5.07 -14.67 -21.23
N GLN A 263 4.43 -15.49 -22.07
CA GLN A 263 2.99 -15.79 -21.99
C GLN A 263 2.78 -17.31 -21.84
N PHE A 264 1.91 -17.71 -20.92
CA PHE A 264 1.63 -19.12 -20.67
C PHE A 264 0.29 -19.30 -19.93
N ASP A 265 -0.18 -20.53 -19.92
CA ASP A 265 -1.41 -20.91 -19.22
C ASP A 265 -1.11 -21.75 -17.99
N VAL A 266 -1.85 -21.47 -16.91
CA VAL A 266 -1.81 -22.25 -15.64
C VAL A 266 -3.24 -22.62 -15.26
N GLN A 267 -3.42 -23.85 -14.75
CA GLN A 267 -4.68 -24.30 -14.20
C GLN A 267 -4.52 -24.54 -12.69
N VAL A 268 -5.28 -23.81 -11.91
CA VAL A 268 -5.23 -23.86 -10.44
C VAL A 268 -6.60 -23.55 -9.85
N ASN A 269 -6.97 -24.31 -8.82
CA ASN A 269 -8.21 -24.09 -8.04
C ASN A 269 -9.49 -23.96 -8.90
N GLY A 270 -9.60 -24.70 -10.00
CA GLY A 270 -10.74 -24.65 -10.90
C GLY A 270 -10.76 -23.42 -11.83
N LEU A 271 -9.66 -22.69 -11.88
CA LEU A 271 -9.44 -21.56 -12.77
C LEU A 271 -8.43 -21.92 -13.87
N ASN A 272 -8.63 -21.40 -15.05
CA ASN A 272 -7.63 -21.33 -16.12
C ASN A 272 -7.14 -19.89 -16.22
N ILE A 273 -5.87 -19.68 -15.94
CA ILE A 273 -5.20 -18.39 -15.89
C ILE A 273 -4.22 -18.31 -17.06
N HIS A 274 -4.46 -17.39 -17.97
CA HIS A 274 -3.56 -17.06 -19.07
C HIS A 274 -2.79 -15.80 -18.72
N VAL A 275 -1.50 -15.90 -18.47
CA VAL A 275 -0.62 -14.76 -18.21
C VAL A 275 -0.37 -14.03 -19.53
N GLU A 276 -0.80 -12.75 -19.61
CA GLU A 276 -0.65 -11.89 -20.77
C GLU A 276 0.66 -11.10 -20.73
N GLU A 277 1.06 -10.62 -19.56
CA GLU A 277 2.18 -9.70 -19.40
C GLU A 277 2.96 -10.00 -18.12
N ILE A 278 4.28 -10.04 -18.26
CA ILE A 278 5.24 -10.16 -17.15
C ILE A 278 6.27 -9.06 -17.34
N GLU A 279 6.49 -8.26 -16.31
CA GLU A 279 7.49 -7.21 -16.24
C GLU A 279 8.20 -7.30 -14.87
N ASP A 280 9.51 -7.11 -14.84
CA ASP A 280 10.35 -7.22 -13.64
C ASP A 280 10.11 -8.50 -12.81
N ARG A 281 9.86 -9.62 -13.51
CA ARG A 281 9.53 -10.94 -12.94
C ARG A 281 8.23 -10.93 -12.11
N ARG A 282 7.36 -9.99 -12.34
CA ARG A 282 6.01 -9.91 -11.76
C ARG A 282 4.98 -10.12 -12.85
N ILE A 283 3.87 -10.73 -12.49
CA ILE A 283 2.72 -10.83 -13.39
C ILE A 283 1.98 -9.51 -13.32
N GLU A 284 1.98 -8.77 -14.43
CA GLU A 284 1.25 -7.51 -14.54
C GLU A 284 -0.20 -7.74 -14.93
N LYS A 285 -0.45 -8.63 -15.90
CA LYS A 285 -1.80 -8.91 -16.39
C LYS A 285 -2.03 -10.39 -16.65
N ALA A 286 -3.19 -10.87 -16.26
CA ALA A 286 -3.66 -12.22 -16.55
C ALA A 286 -5.13 -12.25 -16.93
N LEU A 287 -5.50 -13.18 -17.83
CA LEU A 287 -6.90 -13.49 -18.13
C LEU A 287 -7.32 -14.73 -17.37
N ILE A 288 -8.41 -14.62 -16.62
CA ILE A 288 -8.93 -15.71 -15.78
C ILE A 288 -10.27 -16.20 -16.32
N ARG A 289 -10.42 -17.51 -16.41
CA ARG A 289 -11.68 -18.20 -16.75
C ARG A 289 -11.98 -19.26 -15.71
N LYS A 290 -13.23 -19.37 -15.29
CA LYS A 290 -13.67 -20.54 -14.50
C LYS A 290 -13.73 -21.78 -15.41
N LEU A 291 -13.12 -22.86 -14.96
CA LEU A 291 -13.27 -24.15 -15.60
C LEU A 291 -14.66 -24.73 -15.23
N PRO A 292 -15.32 -25.45 -16.16
CA PRO A 292 -16.52 -26.18 -15.80
C PRO A 292 -16.17 -27.15 -14.66
N PRO A 293 -17.08 -27.37 -13.69
CA PRO A 293 -16.83 -28.36 -12.64
C PRO A 293 -16.49 -29.71 -13.29
N GLU A 294 -15.37 -30.30 -12.90
CA GLU A 294 -15.03 -31.65 -13.34
C GLU A 294 -16.19 -32.56 -12.94
N GLU A 295 -16.86 -33.18 -13.94
CA GLU A 295 -17.80 -34.29 -13.64
C GLU A 295 -16.98 -35.36 -12.96
N THR A 296 -17.18 -35.49 -11.66
CA THR A 296 -16.54 -36.55 -10.88
C THR A 296 -16.95 -37.88 -11.47
N LYS A 297 -16.03 -38.85 -11.55
CA LYS A 297 -16.32 -40.19 -12.08
C LYS A 297 -17.53 -40.86 -11.39
N GLU A 298 -18.01 -40.30 -10.30
CA GLU A 298 -19.24 -40.69 -9.62
C GLU A 298 -20.48 -40.16 -10.36
N ASP A 299 -20.46 -38.91 -10.85
CA ASP A 299 -21.57 -38.33 -11.62
C ASP A 299 -21.74 -38.98 -12.98
N GLU A 300 -20.65 -39.42 -13.63
CA GLU A 300 -20.72 -40.21 -14.86
C GLU A 300 -21.37 -41.60 -14.63
N LYS A 301 -21.06 -42.24 -13.50
CA LYS A 301 -21.71 -43.53 -13.12
C LYS A 301 -23.19 -43.35 -12.84
N GLU A 302 -23.54 -42.33 -12.09
CA GLU A 302 -24.96 -42.07 -11.74
C GLU A 302 -25.78 -41.66 -12.95
N ASN A 303 -25.20 -40.89 -13.88
CA ASN A 303 -25.82 -40.55 -15.16
C ASN A 303 -25.94 -41.75 -16.11
N LYS A 304 -24.97 -42.68 -16.11
CA LYS A 304 -25.05 -43.94 -16.87
C LYS A 304 -26.13 -44.86 -16.34
N GLU A 305 -26.20 -45.05 -15.02
CA GLU A 305 -27.27 -45.90 -14.41
C GLU A 305 -28.68 -45.28 -14.59
N LYS A 306 -28.80 -43.95 -14.61
CA LYS A 306 -30.07 -43.25 -14.89
C LYS A 306 -30.48 -43.39 -16.37
N ARG A 307 -29.56 -43.46 -17.32
CA ARG A 307 -29.82 -43.72 -18.75
C ARG A 307 -30.26 -45.17 -18.99
N GLU A 308 -29.53 -46.13 -18.44
CA GLU A 308 -29.88 -47.57 -18.54
C GLU A 308 -31.27 -47.88 -17.93
N LYS A 309 -31.60 -47.30 -16.77
CA LYS A 309 -32.93 -47.45 -16.16
C LYS A 309 -34.08 -46.77 -16.95
N ARG A 310 -33.79 -45.81 -17.85
CA ARG A 310 -34.78 -45.21 -18.72
C ARG A 310 -34.99 -46.04 -19.99
N GLU A 311 -33.96 -46.59 -20.56
CA GLU A 311 -34.05 -47.48 -21.75
C GLU A 311 -34.78 -48.81 -21.43
N ASP A 312 -34.56 -49.38 -20.24
CA ASP A 312 -35.28 -50.57 -19.79
C ASP A 312 -36.80 -50.32 -19.52
N LYS A 313 -37.20 -49.07 -19.22
CA LYS A 313 -38.60 -48.71 -19.04
C LYS A 313 -39.33 -48.36 -20.34
N GLU A 314 -38.64 -48.00 -21.41
CA GLU A 314 -39.26 -47.80 -22.72
C GLU A 314 -39.40 -49.07 -23.55
N ASN A 315 -38.68 -50.16 -23.18
CA ASN A 315 -38.73 -51.46 -23.85
C ASN A 315 -39.60 -52.51 -23.14
N SER A 316 -40.37 -52.15 -22.09
CA SER A 316 -41.36 -53.01 -21.43
C SER A 316 -42.76 -52.49 -21.61
#